data_fe0a59bb2d41d44590b6a1ee0fac50ab
#
_entry.id   fe0a59bb2d41d44590b6a1ee0fac50ab
#
_cell.length_a   1.000
_cell.length_b   1.000
_cell.length_c   1.000
_cell.angle_alpha   90.00
_cell.angle_beta   90.00
_cell.angle_gamma   90.00
#
_symmetry.space_group_name_H-M   'P 1'
#
loop_
_entity.id
_entity.type
_entity.pdbx_description
1 polymer ?
#
loop_
_entity_poly.entity_id
_entity_poly.type
_entity_poly.pdbx_seq_one_letter_code
_entity_poly.pdbx_strand_id
1 'polypeptide(L)'
;MNVVHIGCGDRPIKRCVISLGIGRKGFTESVKRLEQSLRRVRFDGDFLGWNDEYPAGSPTQFEAPMAFKTFCFHEAKQRGYDEILWIDSPIVALRSLEPIFGMIREHNYVTFTNNYGQTLGQWSSDEVLALHQISREEAMAIPETPTSVIGLNLGSDLGREFLDRWHQMTTDGLTCRGTSAPIQTVEDHYAIAWNKDGRVSNDPRVGGHRFDQTAAGIVAHQLGMTPYADTLRDIHYKGTAINRHTILLHHREFGEEITPLDQIYYRVFIEQPWIERPKRKLRQVLRRVKGTLPRQGEAL
;
A
#
# COMPACT_ATOMS: atom_id res chain seq x y z
N MET A 1 18.09 -7.31 -1.93
CA MET A 1 17.09 -6.91 -2.95
C MET A 1 17.28 -7.73 -4.23
N ASN A 2 16.19 -8.24 -4.80
CA ASN A 2 16.18 -8.94 -6.09
C ASN A 2 15.65 -8.01 -7.18
N VAL A 3 16.42 -7.86 -8.27
CA VAL A 3 15.96 -7.19 -9.50
C VAL A 3 15.57 -8.26 -10.51
N VAL A 4 14.34 -8.18 -10.99
CA VAL A 4 13.80 -9.13 -11.95
C VAL A 4 13.33 -8.36 -13.20
N HIS A 5 13.98 -8.61 -14.32
CA HIS A 5 13.56 -8.09 -15.62
C HIS A 5 12.39 -8.93 -16.13
N ILE A 6 11.23 -8.30 -16.30
CA ILE A 6 10.01 -8.96 -16.76
C ILE A 6 9.72 -8.60 -18.22
N GLY A 7 10.02 -7.37 -18.63
CA GLY A 7 9.76 -6.85 -19.97
C GLY A 7 10.92 -7.09 -20.95
N CYS A 8 10.57 -7.08 -22.24
CA CYS A 8 11.51 -7.24 -23.35
C CYS A 8 11.55 -5.94 -24.16
N GLY A 9 12.37 -4.96 -23.79
CA GLY A 9 12.55 -3.83 -24.67
C GLY A 9 13.46 -2.73 -24.14
N ASP A 10 14.28 -2.17 -25.02
CA ASP A 10 14.93 -0.89 -24.80
C ASP A 10 13.87 0.22 -24.85
N ARG A 11 13.46 0.71 -23.69
CA ARG A 11 12.56 1.85 -23.59
C ARG A 11 13.36 3.11 -23.26
N PRO A 12 13.01 4.27 -23.83
CA PRO A 12 13.61 5.54 -23.47
C PRO A 12 13.31 5.92 -22.01
N ILE A 13 12.16 5.47 -21.46
CA ILE A 13 11.74 5.67 -20.07
C ILE A 13 11.78 4.34 -19.36
N LYS A 14 12.60 4.24 -18.30
CA LYS A 14 12.69 3.04 -17.47
C LYS A 14 11.59 3.06 -16.41
N ARG A 15 10.84 1.97 -16.35
CA ARG A 15 9.77 1.81 -15.36
C ARG A 15 9.92 0.55 -14.52
N CYS A 16 9.51 0.64 -13.28
CA CYS A 16 9.51 -0.52 -12.39
C CYS A 16 8.32 -0.55 -11.43
N VAL A 17 8.00 -1.75 -10.97
CA VAL A 17 7.20 -1.99 -9.77
C VAL A 17 8.15 -2.29 -8.63
N ILE A 18 7.91 -1.68 -7.47
CA ILE A 18 8.68 -1.90 -6.26
C ILE A 18 7.80 -2.44 -5.13
N SER A 19 8.34 -3.32 -4.28
CA SER A 19 7.65 -3.88 -3.13
C SER A 19 8.61 -4.40 -2.08
N LEU A 20 8.16 -4.46 -0.82
CA LEU A 20 8.94 -4.99 0.29
C LEU A 20 8.11 -5.96 1.13
N GLY A 21 8.71 -7.07 1.54
CA GLY A 21 8.16 -8.02 2.49
C GLY A 21 9.16 -8.37 3.56
N ILE A 22 8.89 -7.99 4.82
CA ILE A 22 9.82 -8.15 5.93
C ILE A 22 9.14 -8.70 7.18
N GLY A 23 9.88 -9.46 7.97
CA GLY A 23 9.55 -9.91 9.31
C GLY A 23 8.74 -11.19 9.34
N ARG A 24 7.52 -11.22 8.80
CA ARG A 24 6.69 -12.44 8.81
C ARG A 24 6.79 -13.18 7.49
N LYS A 25 6.85 -14.51 7.54
CA LYS A 25 6.90 -15.39 6.35
C LYS A 25 5.83 -15.06 5.31
N GLY A 26 4.61 -14.70 5.74
CA GLY A 26 3.53 -14.30 4.83
C GLY A 26 3.85 -13.08 3.99
N PHE A 27 4.65 -12.12 4.48
CA PHE A 27 5.07 -10.95 3.70
C PHE A 27 6.11 -11.32 2.66
N THR A 28 7.11 -12.13 3.02
CA THR A 28 8.16 -12.55 2.10
C THR A 28 7.62 -13.44 0.98
N GLU A 29 6.66 -14.32 1.28
CA GLU A 29 5.95 -15.11 0.28
C GLU A 29 5.05 -14.23 -0.62
N SER A 30 4.47 -13.18 -0.05
CA SER A 30 3.64 -12.23 -0.80
C SER A 30 4.42 -11.46 -1.87
N VAL A 31 5.66 -11.04 -1.58
CA VAL A 31 6.56 -10.41 -2.59
C VAL A 31 6.78 -11.34 -3.77
N LYS A 32 7.08 -12.62 -3.53
CA LYS A 32 7.26 -13.61 -4.60
C LYS A 32 5.98 -13.81 -5.40
N ARG A 33 4.83 -13.80 -4.74
CA ARG A 33 3.53 -13.92 -5.41
C ARG A 33 3.21 -12.71 -6.26
N LEU A 34 3.52 -11.49 -5.78
CA LEU A 34 3.40 -10.27 -6.58
C LEU A 34 4.26 -10.37 -7.85
N GLU A 35 5.54 -10.73 -7.73
CA GLU A 35 6.43 -10.95 -8.87
C GLU A 35 5.84 -11.93 -9.89
N GLN A 36 5.34 -13.09 -9.42
CA GLN A 36 4.72 -14.10 -10.30
C GLN A 36 3.47 -13.53 -11.01
N SER A 37 2.69 -12.70 -10.32
CA SER A 37 1.52 -12.07 -10.92
C SER A 37 1.89 -11.06 -12.00
N LEU A 38 2.97 -10.28 -11.79
CA LEU A 38 3.50 -9.34 -12.79
C LEU A 38 3.98 -10.07 -14.05
N ARG A 39 4.71 -11.18 -13.88
CA ARG A 39 5.12 -12.05 -15.02
C ARG A 39 3.91 -12.57 -15.79
N ARG A 40 2.88 -13.03 -15.11
CA ARG A 40 1.66 -13.57 -15.71
C ARG A 40 0.91 -12.53 -16.54
N VAL A 41 0.80 -11.28 -16.06
CA VAL A 41 0.16 -10.19 -16.81
C VAL A 41 1.11 -9.56 -17.85
N ARG A 42 2.31 -10.12 -18.00
CA ARG A 42 3.34 -9.66 -18.95
C ARG A 42 3.67 -8.18 -18.72
N PHE A 43 3.92 -7.84 -17.47
CA PHE A 43 4.32 -6.46 -17.15
C PHE A 43 5.57 -6.12 -17.96
N ASP A 44 5.54 -5.01 -18.66
CA ASP A 44 6.64 -4.54 -19.46
C ASP A 44 7.43 -3.49 -18.67
N GLY A 45 8.33 -3.96 -17.82
CA GLY A 45 9.17 -3.20 -16.90
C GLY A 45 9.90 -4.15 -15.95
N ASP A 46 10.56 -3.59 -14.95
CA ASP A 46 11.31 -4.34 -13.98
C ASP A 46 10.56 -4.45 -12.65
N PHE A 47 10.83 -5.50 -11.91
CA PHE A 47 10.37 -5.67 -10.54
C PHE A 47 11.55 -5.62 -9.58
N LEU A 48 11.51 -4.71 -8.59
CA LEU A 48 12.47 -4.60 -7.51
C LEU A 48 11.79 -5.05 -6.21
N GLY A 49 12.16 -6.21 -5.72
CA GLY A 49 11.62 -6.80 -4.50
C GLY A 49 12.66 -6.82 -3.38
N TRP A 50 12.39 -6.18 -2.25
CA TRP A 50 13.13 -6.36 -1.01
C TRP A 50 12.44 -7.46 -0.21
N ASN A 51 13.21 -8.48 0.16
CA ASN A 51 12.67 -9.66 0.80
C ASN A 51 13.51 -9.98 2.04
N ASP A 52 12.93 -9.75 3.20
CA ASP A 52 13.54 -9.90 4.52
C ASP A 52 14.74 -8.97 4.80
N GLU A 53 14.87 -7.90 4.03
CA GLU A 53 15.89 -6.86 4.22
C GLU A 53 15.30 -5.47 3.95
N TYR A 54 15.76 -4.47 4.68
CA TYR A 54 15.44 -3.07 4.40
C TYR A 54 16.35 -2.50 3.31
N PRO A 55 15.89 -1.47 2.54
CA PRO A 55 16.77 -0.67 1.70
C PRO A 55 17.89 -0.04 2.53
N ALA A 56 19.02 0.23 1.90
CA ALA A 56 20.17 0.84 2.56
C ALA A 56 19.80 2.18 3.25
N GLY A 57 20.17 2.30 4.50
CA GLY A 57 19.90 3.51 5.33
C GLY A 57 18.46 3.66 5.82
N SER A 58 17.57 2.74 5.47
CA SER A 58 16.19 2.79 5.97
C SER A 58 16.12 2.52 7.47
N PRO A 59 15.34 3.32 8.22
CA PRO A 59 15.03 2.99 9.61
C PRO A 59 14.19 1.71 9.68
N THR A 60 14.21 1.09 10.85
CA THR A 60 13.35 -0.06 11.15
C THR A 60 11.89 0.36 11.34
N GLN A 61 10.99 -0.62 11.35
CA GLN A 61 9.56 -0.40 11.58
C GLN A 61 9.25 0.28 12.93
N PHE A 62 10.11 0.12 13.94
CA PHE A 62 9.93 0.76 15.25
C PHE A 62 10.52 2.18 15.29
N GLU A 63 11.57 2.45 14.54
CA GLU A 63 12.17 3.79 14.46
C GLU A 63 11.29 4.75 13.66
N ALA A 64 10.82 4.32 12.49
CA ALA A 64 9.90 5.08 11.66
C ALA A 64 8.99 4.11 10.87
N PRO A 65 7.75 3.85 11.33
CA PRO A 65 6.86 2.89 10.70
C PRO A 65 6.61 3.21 9.23
N MET A 66 6.81 2.21 8.36
CA MET A 66 6.58 2.28 6.91
C MET A 66 7.50 3.26 6.14
N ALA A 67 8.47 3.93 6.80
CA ALA A 67 9.40 4.85 6.14
C ALA A 67 10.22 4.19 5.01
N PHE A 68 10.46 2.89 5.10
CA PHE A 68 11.17 2.12 4.08
C PHE A 68 10.64 2.32 2.65
N LYS A 69 9.37 2.70 2.49
CA LYS A 69 8.78 2.92 1.16
C LYS A 69 9.53 4.02 0.40
N THR A 70 9.80 5.15 1.05
CA THR A 70 10.52 6.25 0.41
C THR A 70 11.97 5.89 0.09
N PHE A 71 12.61 5.05 0.91
CA PHE A 71 13.95 4.53 0.63
C PHE A 71 13.96 3.59 -0.58
N CYS A 72 12.93 2.73 -0.72
CA CYS A 72 12.75 1.91 -1.93
C CYS A 72 12.61 2.77 -3.19
N PHE A 73 11.85 3.86 -3.13
CA PHE A 73 11.72 4.81 -4.24
C PHE A 73 13.06 5.47 -4.57
N HIS A 74 13.82 5.93 -3.58
CA HIS A 74 15.15 6.54 -3.80
C HIS A 74 16.12 5.53 -4.41
N GLU A 75 16.14 4.30 -3.94
CA GLU A 75 17.01 3.27 -4.52
C GLU A 75 16.63 2.96 -5.98
N ALA A 76 15.34 2.89 -6.29
CA ALA A 76 14.87 2.73 -7.67
C ALA A 76 15.27 3.93 -8.55
N LYS A 77 15.12 5.17 -8.05
CA LYS A 77 15.58 6.40 -8.73
C LYS A 77 17.09 6.37 -9.02
N GLN A 78 17.93 5.98 -8.04
CA GLN A 78 19.38 5.84 -8.20
C GLN A 78 19.76 4.81 -9.28
N ARG A 79 18.91 3.82 -9.54
CA ARG A 79 19.09 2.81 -10.61
C ARG A 79 18.61 3.31 -11.98
N GLY A 80 18.12 4.57 -12.05
CA GLY A 80 17.71 5.24 -13.28
C GLY A 80 16.29 4.89 -13.71
N TYR A 81 15.40 4.51 -12.78
CA TYR A 81 13.96 4.38 -13.07
C TYR A 81 13.27 5.73 -12.94
N ASP A 82 12.43 6.07 -13.93
CA ASP A 82 11.67 7.32 -13.99
C ASP A 82 10.22 7.11 -13.52
N GLU A 83 9.56 6.05 -13.99
CA GLU A 83 8.20 5.70 -13.59
C GLU A 83 8.24 4.56 -12.58
N ILE A 84 7.89 4.85 -11.32
CA ILE A 84 7.98 3.89 -10.22
C ILE A 84 6.60 3.70 -9.60
N LEU A 85 6.17 2.45 -9.48
CA LEU A 85 4.92 2.07 -8.85
C LEU A 85 5.19 1.18 -7.63
N TRP A 86 4.91 1.70 -6.44
CA TRP A 86 4.85 0.90 -5.23
C TRP A 86 3.57 0.08 -5.21
N ILE A 87 3.69 -1.19 -4.89
CA ILE A 87 2.56 -2.09 -4.62
C ILE A 87 2.86 -2.84 -3.32
N ASP A 88 2.00 -2.72 -2.32
CA ASP A 88 2.13 -3.51 -1.08
C ASP A 88 2.15 -5.01 -1.39
N SER A 89 3.00 -5.75 -0.71
CA SER A 89 3.26 -7.16 -1.00
C SER A 89 2.02 -8.08 -1.00
N PRO A 90 0.94 -7.84 -0.21
CA PRO A 90 -0.27 -8.67 -0.29
C PRO A 90 -1.09 -8.49 -1.58
N ILE A 91 -0.77 -7.50 -2.39
CA ILE A 91 -1.50 -7.20 -3.62
C ILE A 91 -0.96 -8.04 -4.77
N VAL A 92 -1.83 -8.36 -5.74
CA VAL A 92 -1.47 -9.09 -6.96
C VAL A 92 -2.05 -8.42 -8.19
N ALA A 93 -1.31 -8.49 -9.29
CA ALA A 93 -1.77 -8.02 -10.59
C ALA A 93 -2.67 -9.08 -11.24
N LEU A 94 -3.86 -8.66 -11.66
CA LEU A 94 -4.82 -9.50 -12.41
C LEU A 94 -4.82 -9.18 -13.90
N ARG A 95 -4.38 -7.97 -14.26
CA ARG A 95 -4.36 -7.43 -15.62
C ARG A 95 -3.14 -6.57 -15.85
N SER A 96 -2.94 -6.14 -17.10
CA SER A 96 -1.88 -5.19 -17.46
C SER A 96 -1.94 -3.95 -16.58
N LEU A 97 -0.77 -3.50 -16.12
CA LEU A 97 -0.60 -2.27 -15.33
C LEU A 97 -0.51 -1.01 -16.22
N GLU A 98 -0.61 -1.16 -17.55
CA GLU A 98 -0.48 -0.03 -18.48
C GLU A 98 -1.44 1.13 -18.18
N PRO A 99 -2.70 0.90 -17.80
CA PRO A 99 -3.58 2.01 -17.39
C PRO A 99 -3.04 2.80 -16.19
N ILE A 100 -2.45 2.13 -15.19
CA ILE A 100 -1.89 2.79 -14.01
C ILE A 100 -0.63 3.58 -14.39
N PHE A 101 0.26 3.00 -15.19
CA PHE A 101 1.44 3.71 -15.70
C PHE A 101 1.05 4.88 -16.64
N GLY A 102 -0.05 4.74 -17.39
CA GLY A 102 -0.64 5.86 -18.15
C GLY A 102 -1.00 7.03 -17.23
N MET A 103 -1.66 6.76 -16.10
CA MET A 103 -2.00 7.79 -15.10
C MET A 103 -0.75 8.41 -14.46
N ILE A 104 0.29 7.61 -14.18
CA ILE A 104 1.58 8.12 -13.66
C ILE A 104 2.20 9.12 -14.64
N ARG A 105 2.19 8.82 -15.94
CA ARG A 105 2.71 9.73 -16.98
C ARG A 105 1.89 11.01 -17.10
N GLU A 106 0.58 10.89 -17.09
CA GLU A 106 -0.34 12.01 -17.29
C GLU A 106 -0.36 12.98 -16.09
N HIS A 107 -0.35 12.43 -14.87
CA HIS A 107 -0.57 13.21 -13.66
C HIS A 107 0.67 13.32 -12.75
N ASN A 108 1.78 12.65 -13.11
CA ASN A 108 3.04 12.59 -12.34
C ASN A 108 2.93 11.88 -10.98
N TYR A 109 1.74 11.53 -10.56
CA TYR A 109 1.41 10.90 -9.31
C TYR A 109 0.13 10.08 -9.48
N VAL A 110 0.05 8.93 -8.84
CA VAL A 110 -1.16 8.15 -8.74
C VAL A 110 -1.27 7.48 -7.38
N THR A 111 -2.39 7.61 -6.75
CA THR A 111 -2.89 6.77 -5.66
C THR A 111 -4.40 6.69 -5.77
N PHE A 112 -5.01 5.80 -5.01
CA PHE A 112 -6.44 5.54 -5.13
C PHE A 112 -7.12 5.73 -3.78
N THR A 113 -8.25 6.45 -3.72
CA THR A 113 -9.03 6.56 -2.49
C THR A 113 -9.47 5.18 -2.03
N ASN A 114 -9.59 5.00 -0.72
CA ASN A 114 -10.40 3.90 -0.23
C ASN A 114 -11.90 4.28 -0.33
N ASN A 115 -12.77 3.27 -0.51
CA ASN A 115 -14.21 3.52 -0.65
C ASN A 115 -14.93 3.78 0.68
N TYR A 116 -14.20 4.00 1.75
CA TYR A 116 -14.76 4.20 3.08
C TYR A 116 -14.96 5.68 3.44
N GLY A 117 -14.60 6.60 2.52
CA GLY A 117 -14.70 8.04 2.73
C GLY A 117 -13.80 8.53 3.88
N GLN A 118 -12.67 7.86 4.11
CA GLN A 118 -11.72 8.24 5.15
C GLN A 118 -10.99 9.52 4.79
N THR A 119 -10.63 10.28 5.81
CA THR A 119 -9.95 11.58 5.66
C THR A 119 -8.63 11.61 6.41
N LEU A 120 -7.73 12.51 6.01
CA LEU A 120 -6.46 12.77 6.70
C LEU A 120 -6.72 13.08 8.18
N GLY A 121 -7.77 13.85 8.50
CA GLY A 121 -8.10 14.22 9.86
C GLY A 121 -8.54 13.05 10.75
N GLN A 122 -9.17 12.03 10.20
CA GLN A 122 -9.51 10.82 10.94
C GLN A 122 -8.29 9.93 11.25
N TRP A 123 -7.21 10.08 10.49
CA TRP A 123 -6.06 9.19 10.55
C TRP A 123 -4.72 9.92 10.76
N SER A 124 -4.77 11.07 11.44
CA SER A 124 -3.57 11.83 11.83
C SER A 124 -3.61 12.18 13.32
N SER A 125 -2.45 12.10 13.96
CA SER A 125 -2.30 12.54 15.36
C SER A 125 -2.37 14.07 15.48
N ASP A 126 -2.69 14.55 16.70
CA ASP A 126 -2.70 15.97 16.98
C ASP A 126 -1.28 16.59 16.88
N GLU A 127 -0.25 15.87 17.35
CA GLU A 127 1.15 16.31 17.26
C GLU A 127 1.58 16.54 15.80
N VAL A 128 1.22 15.61 14.88
CA VAL A 128 1.58 15.71 13.47
C VAL A 128 0.84 16.84 12.78
N LEU A 129 -0.46 17.00 13.02
CA LEU A 129 -1.20 18.12 12.44
C LEU A 129 -0.66 19.47 12.93
N ALA A 130 -0.31 19.57 14.22
CA ALA A 130 0.28 20.78 14.79
C ALA A 130 1.65 21.09 14.16
N LEU A 131 2.51 20.07 13.96
CA LEU A 131 3.81 20.25 13.29
C LEU A 131 3.65 20.86 11.89
N HIS A 132 2.66 20.39 11.13
CA HIS A 132 2.42 20.83 9.75
C HIS A 132 1.45 22.01 9.65
N GLN A 133 1.02 22.59 10.78
CA GLN A 133 0.12 23.76 10.86
C GLN A 133 -1.21 23.53 10.14
N ILE A 134 -1.73 22.30 10.15
CA ILE A 134 -3.01 21.91 9.58
C ILE A 134 -4.03 21.79 10.73
N SER A 135 -5.11 22.51 10.68
CA SER A 135 -6.16 22.36 11.68
C SER A 135 -6.88 21.01 11.55
N ARG A 136 -7.45 20.50 12.65
CA ARG A 136 -8.24 19.25 12.60
C ARG A 136 -9.39 19.36 11.61
N GLU A 137 -10.08 20.49 11.56
CA GLU A 137 -11.21 20.71 10.65
C GLU A 137 -10.78 20.75 9.18
N GLU A 138 -9.65 21.38 8.88
CA GLU A 138 -9.05 21.33 7.54
C GLU A 138 -8.67 19.90 7.16
N ALA A 139 -8.00 19.17 8.04
CA ALA A 139 -7.60 17.77 7.79
C ALA A 139 -8.82 16.85 7.59
N MET A 140 -9.97 17.13 8.24
CA MET A 140 -11.21 16.38 8.03
C MET A 140 -11.82 16.59 6.64
N ALA A 141 -11.45 17.66 5.93
CA ALA A 141 -11.89 17.90 4.56
C ALA A 141 -10.95 17.27 3.50
N ILE A 142 -9.74 16.83 3.89
CA ILE A 142 -8.74 16.27 3.01
C ILE A 142 -8.96 14.74 2.89
N PRO A 143 -9.18 14.18 1.67
CA PRO A 143 -9.26 12.74 1.49
C PRO A 143 -7.98 12.02 1.96
N GLU A 144 -8.12 10.87 2.61
CA GLU A 144 -6.96 10.01 2.93
C GLU A 144 -6.23 9.59 1.65
N THR A 145 -4.90 9.55 1.73
CA THR A 145 -4.01 9.10 0.65
C THR A 145 -3.48 7.70 0.94
N PRO A 146 -4.16 6.63 0.50
CA PRO A 146 -3.67 5.27 0.68
C PRO A 146 -2.36 5.06 -0.05
N THR A 147 -1.36 4.51 0.64
CA THR A 147 -0.04 4.21 0.09
C THR A 147 0.18 2.72 -0.21
N SER A 148 -0.88 1.92 -0.16
CA SER A 148 -0.82 0.51 -0.57
C SER A 148 -0.51 0.34 -2.05
N VAL A 149 -0.95 1.30 -2.88
CA VAL A 149 -0.56 1.47 -4.27
C VAL A 149 -0.32 2.95 -4.51
N ILE A 150 0.93 3.32 -4.77
CA ILE A 150 1.32 4.69 -5.06
C ILE A 150 2.37 4.71 -6.18
N GLY A 151 2.14 5.52 -7.20
CA GLY A 151 3.03 5.67 -8.34
C GLY A 151 3.52 7.10 -8.51
N LEU A 152 4.78 7.25 -8.90
CA LEU A 152 5.44 8.54 -9.14
C LEU A 152 6.16 8.53 -10.48
N ASN A 153 6.07 9.66 -11.21
CA ASN A 153 6.90 9.96 -12.36
C ASN A 153 8.08 10.83 -11.90
N LEU A 154 9.22 10.21 -11.65
CA LEU A 154 10.44 10.92 -11.22
C LEU A 154 11.20 11.59 -12.37
N GLY A 155 10.75 11.42 -13.62
CA GLY A 155 11.16 12.23 -14.76
C GLY A 155 10.61 13.67 -14.67
N SER A 156 9.54 13.91 -13.91
CA SER A 156 8.94 15.23 -13.69
C SER A 156 9.43 15.90 -12.41
N ASP A 157 9.44 17.24 -12.39
CA ASP A 157 9.76 18.02 -11.18
C ASP A 157 8.77 17.73 -10.05
N LEU A 158 7.48 17.67 -10.38
CA LEU A 158 6.41 17.44 -9.40
C LEU A 158 6.54 16.06 -8.72
N GLY A 159 6.84 15.00 -9.49
CA GLY A 159 7.05 13.67 -8.92
C GLY A 159 8.29 13.59 -8.03
N ARG A 160 9.38 14.30 -8.42
CA ARG A 160 10.58 14.42 -7.58
C ARG A 160 10.29 15.19 -6.29
N GLU A 161 9.62 16.33 -6.39
CA GLU A 161 9.27 17.14 -5.23
C GLU A 161 8.38 16.38 -4.25
N PHE A 162 7.39 15.61 -4.76
CA PHE A 162 6.58 14.73 -3.91
C PHE A 162 7.45 13.73 -3.14
N LEU A 163 8.34 13.01 -3.84
CA LEU A 163 9.20 12.01 -3.20
C LEU A 163 10.12 12.64 -2.16
N ASP A 164 10.76 13.77 -2.49
CA ASP A 164 11.71 14.41 -1.61
C ASP A 164 11.03 14.94 -0.33
N ARG A 165 9.84 15.57 -0.43
CA ARG A 165 9.05 16.00 0.74
C ARG A 165 8.53 14.79 1.55
N TRP A 166 8.03 13.76 0.87
CA TRP A 166 7.55 12.55 1.54
C TRP A 166 8.67 11.86 2.31
N HIS A 167 9.86 11.75 1.70
CA HIS A 167 11.04 11.21 2.36
C HIS A 167 11.45 12.04 3.58
N GLN A 168 11.48 13.36 3.47
CA GLN A 168 11.76 14.25 4.59
C GLN A 168 10.77 14.02 5.74
N MET A 169 9.46 13.94 5.46
CA MET A 169 8.44 13.69 6.48
C MET A 169 8.52 12.29 7.09
N THR A 170 8.98 11.29 6.35
CA THR A 170 9.17 9.94 6.91
C THR A 170 10.44 9.82 7.77
N THR A 171 11.35 10.79 7.69
CA THR A 171 12.62 10.81 8.42
C THR A 171 12.74 11.95 9.45
N ASP A 172 11.72 12.79 9.62
CA ASP A 172 11.72 13.93 10.56
C ASP A 172 11.58 13.51 12.05
N GLY A 173 11.39 12.23 12.30
CA GLY A 173 11.28 11.66 13.64
C GLY A 173 9.89 11.79 14.29
N LEU A 174 8.92 12.45 13.64
CA LEU A 174 7.57 12.64 14.18
C LEU A 174 6.46 12.25 13.19
N THR A 175 6.49 12.77 11.96
CA THR A 175 5.36 12.66 11.04
C THR A 175 4.98 11.21 10.75
N CYS A 176 5.97 10.36 10.47
CA CYS A 176 5.72 8.94 10.21
C CYS A 176 5.46 8.14 11.49
N ARG A 177 5.88 8.62 12.67
CA ARG A 177 5.66 7.94 13.95
C ARG A 177 4.30 8.25 14.56
N GLY A 178 3.78 9.45 14.30
CA GLY A 178 2.52 9.92 14.87
C GLY A 178 2.60 10.44 16.30
N THR A 179 3.76 10.31 16.94
CA THR A 179 4.00 10.77 18.31
C THR A 179 5.48 11.02 18.56
N SER A 180 5.80 11.98 19.44
CA SER A 180 7.14 12.22 19.94
C SER A 180 7.64 11.11 20.88
N ALA A 181 6.72 10.34 21.48
CA ALA A 181 7.07 9.20 22.34
C ALA A 181 7.70 8.04 21.54
N PRO A 182 8.70 7.34 22.10
CA PRO A 182 9.30 6.18 21.43
C PRO A 182 8.28 5.05 21.21
N ILE A 183 8.38 4.39 20.05
CA ILE A 183 7.66 3.13 19.75
C ILE A 183 8.65 2.01 20.07
N GLN A 184 8.39 1.23 21.13
CA GLN A 184 9.30 0.17 21.57
C GLN A 184 8.72 -1.23 21.39
N THR A 185 7.40 -1.33 21.34
CA THR A 185 6.68 -2.61 21.30
C THR A 185 5.68 -2.64 20.15
N VAL A 186 5.20 -3.83 19.81
CA VAL A 186 4.09 -4.04 18.89
C VAL A 186 2.82 -3.40 19.42
N GLU A 187 2.61 -3.45 20.75
CA GLU A 187 1.48 -2.84 21.43
C GLU A 187 1.49 -1.31 21.29
N ASP A 188 2.65 -0.65 21.42
CA ASP A 188 2.78 0.80 21.17
C ASP A 188 2.38 1.13 19.72
N HIS A 189 2.87 0.35 18.77
CA HIS A 189 2.53 0.52 17.37
C HIS A 189 1.03 0.39 17.13
N TYR A 190 0.37 -0.62 17.72
CA TYR A 190 -1.08 -0.78 17.64
C TYR A 190 -1.84 0.35 18.35
N ALA A 191 -1.35 0.82 19.51
CA ALA A 191 -1.98 1.91 20.23
C ALA A 191 -2.01 3.21 19.43
N ILE A 192 -0.94 3.49 18.67
CA ILE A 192 -0.85 4.64 17.77
C ILE A 192 -1.75 4.42 16.54
N ALA A 193 -1.62 3.26 15.89
CA ALA A 193 -2.36 2.95 14.65
C ALA A 193 -3.88 3.01 14.81
N TRP A 194 -4.39 2.75 16.03
CA TRP A 194 -5.82 2.65 16.35
C TRP A 194 -6.27 3.59 17.46
N ASN A 195 -5.51 4.64 17.76
CA ASN A 195 -5.81 5.63 18.81
C ASN A 195 -6.26 5.02 20.14
N LYS A 196 -5.64 3.92 20.55
CA LYS A 196 -6.02 3.23 21.77
C LYS A 196 -5.77 4.15 22.98
N ASP A 197 -6.78 4.28 23.84
CA ASP A 197 -6.74 5.12 25.04
C ASP A 197 -6.39 6.61 24.76
N GLY A 198 -6.76 7.13 23.58
CA GLY A 198 -6.46 8.51 23.20
C GLY A 198 -4.98 8.75 22.87
N ARG A 199 -4.24 7.72 22.49
CA ARG A 199 -2.77 7.76 22.31
C ARG A 199 -2.29 8.83 21.34
N VAL A 200 -3.08 9.18 20.33
CA VAL A 200 -2.71 10.15 19.29
C VAL A 200 -3.66 11.36 19.22
N SER A 201 -4.86 11.27 19.80
CA SER A 201 -5.83 12.36 19.88
C SER A 201 -6.97 12.03 20.84
N ASN A 202 -7.48 13.05 21.54
CA ASN A 202 -8.69 12.95 22.34
C ASN A 202 -9.98 13.28 21.54
N ASP A 203 -9.86 13.66 20.27
CA ASP A 203 -11.01 13.89 19.40
C ASP A 203 -11.67 12.54 19.04
N PRO A 204 -12.95 12.31 19.37
CA PRO A 204 -13.64 11.05 19.12
C PRO A 204 -13.78 10.69 17.65
N ARG A 205 -13.54 11.62 16.72
CA ARG A 205 -13.55 11.39 15.28
C ARG A 205 -12.27 10.74 14.78
N VAL A 206 -11.19 10.72 15.59
CA VAL A 206 -9.87 10.20 15.22
C VAL A 206 -9.79 8.70 15.50
N GLY A 207 -9.63 7.93 14.44
CA GLY A 207 -9.48 6.47 14.49
C GLY A 207 -8.05 5.99 14.75
N GLY A 208 -7.04 6.84 14.53
CA GLY A 208 -5.64 6.48 14.72
C GLY A 208 -4.67 7.34 13.91
N HIS A 209 -3.44 6.82 13.73
CA HIS A 209 -2.43 7.43 12.87
C HIS A 209 -1.94 6.44 11.81
N ARG A 210 -1.88 6.88 10.55
CA ARG A 210 -1.58 6.02 9.39
C ARG A 210 -0.16 6.19 8.85
N PHE A 211 0.78 6.57 9.69
CA PHE A 211 2.21 6.56 9.39
C PHE A 211 2.58 7.22 8.05
N ASP A 212 3.09 6.44 7.12
CA ASP A 212 3.49 6.86 5.77
C ASP A 212 2.32 7.41 4.92
N GLN A 213 1.09 6.93 5.15
CA GLN A 213 -0.11 7.46 4.48
C GLN A 213 -0.44 8.89 4.95
N THR A 214 -0.30 9.16 6.25
CA THR A 214 -0.46 10.52 6.78
C THR A 214 0.57 11.45 6.17
N ALA A 215 1.85 11.06 6.12
CA ALA A 215 2.93 11.83 5.50
C ALA A 215 2.63 12.10 4.01
N ALA A 216 2.29 11.06 3.24
CA ALA A 216 1.93 11.19 1.83
C ALA A 216 0.70 12.08 1.62
N GLY A 217 -0.30 11.99 2.50
CA GLY A 217 -1.51 12.81 2.45
C GLY A 217 -1.24 14.29 2.66
N ILE A 218 -0.35 14.62 3.60
CA ILE A 218 0.08 16.00 3.86
C ILE A 218 0.82 16.55 2.64
N VAL A 219 1.77 15.78 2.07
CA VAL A 219 2.50 16.20 0.86
C VAL A 219 1.56 16.38 -0.32
N ALA A 220 0.63 15.42 -0.55
CA ALA A 220 -0.35 15.53 -1.62
C ALA A 220 -1.19 16.80 -1.49
N HIS A 221 -1.69 17.09 -0.29
CA HIS A 221 -2.44 18.32 0.00
C HIS A 221 -1.62 19.58 -0.31
N GLN A 222 -0.38 19.66 0.18
CA GLN A 222 0.50 20.81 -0.04
C GLN A 222 0.85 21.04 -1.52
N LEU A 223 0.88 19.99 -2.32
CA LEU A 223 1.15 20.04 -3.76
C LEU A 223 -0.11 20.11 -4.63
N GLY A 224 -1.30 20.21 -4.01
CA GLY A 224 -2.58 20.22 -4.74
C GLY A 224 -2.92 18.92 -5.46
N MET A 225 -2.33 17.80 -5.04
CA MET A 225 -2.59 16.46 -5.58
C MET A 225 -3.72 15.79 -4.83
N THR A 226 -4.57 15.05 -5.55
CA THR A 226 -5.69 14.31 -4.95
C THR A 226 -5.67 12.85 -5.38
N PRO A 227 -6.06 11.90 -4.48
CA PRO A 227 -6.23 10.52 -4.87
C PRO A 227 -7.34 10.34 -5.92
N TYR A 228 -7.20 9.35 -6.78
CA TYR A 228 -8.24 8.99 -7.72
C TYR A 228 -9.44 8.36 -7.04
N ALA A 229 -10.64 8.83 -7.35
CA ALA A 229 -11.86 8.37 -6.72
C ALA A 229 -12.35 6.99 -7.16
N ASP A 230 -11.91 6.48 -8.33
CA ASP A 230 -12.42 5.24 -8.93
C ASP A 230 -11.60 4.00 -8.54
N THR A 231 -11.54 3.71 -7.23
CA THR A 231 -10.77 2.60 -6.68
C THR A 231 -11.35 1.21 -6.97
N LEU A 232 -12.67 1.08 -7.12
CA LEU A 232 -13.31 -0.22 -7.30
C LEU A 232 -13.06 -0.84 -8.67
N ARG A 233 -12.72 -0.03 -9.65
CA ARG A 233 -12.35 -0.50 -10.98
C ARG A 233 -10.92 -1.00 -11.04
N ASP A 234 -10.01 -0.30 -10.39
CA ASP A 234 -8.57 -0.50 -10.57
C ASP A 234 -7.95 -1.30 -9.42
N ILE A 235 -8.38 -1.05 -8.18
CA ILE A 235 -7.91 -1.78 -7.01
C ILE A 235 -9.10 -2.38 -6.27
N HIS A 236 -8.99 -3.65 -5.96
CA HIS A 236 -10.02 -4.38 -5.29
C HIS A 236 -9.55 -4.88 -3.93
N TYR A 237 -10.28 -4.52 -2.87
CA TYR A 237 -10.03 -5.00 -1.52
C TYR A 237 -10.80 -6.30 -1.23
N LYS A 238 -10.19 -7.17 -0.39
CA LYS A 238 -10.79 -8.43 0.07
C LYS A 238 -12.25 -8.24 0.52
N GLY A 239 -13.15 -9.04 -0.02
CA GLY A 239 -14.58 -9.06 0.38
C GLY A 239 -15.54 -8.34 -0.55
N THR A 240 -15.06 -7.51 -1.44
CA THR A 240 -15.87 -6.92 -2.50
C THR A 240 -15.94 -7.83 -3.74
N ALA A 241 -16.85 -7.63 -4.69
CA ALA A 241 -16.95 -8.51 -5.87
C ALA A 241 -15.93 -8.11 -6.94
N ILE A 242 -14.94 -8.97 -7.25
CA ILE A 242 -14.01 -8.75 -8.36
C ILE A 242 -14.82 -8.59 -9.64
N ASN A 243 -14.59 -7.50 -10.34
CA ASN A 243 -15.20 -7.26 -11.65
C ASN A 243 -14.19 -7.52 -12.78
N ARG A 244 -14.69 -7.53 -14.02
CA ARG A 244 -13.87 -7.80 -15.21
C ARG A 244 -12.82 -6.72 -15.52
N HIS A 245 -12.86 -5.58 -14.84
CA HIS A 245 -11.95 -4.45 -15.04
C HIS A 245 -10.89 -4.34 -13.96
N THR A 246 -11.01 -5.09 -12.85
CA THR A 246 -10.06 -5.03 -11.74
C THR A 246 -8.64 -5.33 -12.22
N ILE A 247 -7.73 -4.40 -12.01
CA ILE A 247 -6.30 -4.51 -12.36
C ILE A 247 -5.52 -5.12 -11.22
N LEU A 248 -5.71 -4.63 -10.00
CA LEU A 248 -5.03 -5.06 -8.80
C LEU A 248 -6.02 -5.66 -7.80
N LEU A 249 -5.61 -6.69 -7.08
CA LEU A 249 -6.39 -7.31 -6.03
C LEU A 249 -5.58 -7.34 -4.73
N HIS A 250 -6.10 -6.69 -3.70
CA HIS A 250 -5.61 -6.86 -2.34
C HIS A 250 -6.12 -8.21 -1.81
N HIS A 251 -5.30 -9.25 -1.96
CA HIS A 251 -5.73 -10.63 -1.77
C HIS A 251 -5.90 -11.00 -0.31
N ARG A 252 -5.07 -10.42 0.60
CA ARG A 252 -5.01 -10.78 2.01
C ARG A 252 -4.82 -9.59 2.91
N GLU A 253 -5.16 -9.79 4.18
CA GLU A 253 -4.71 -8.92 5.25
C GLU A 253 -3.20 -9.07 5.44
N PHE A 254 -2.56 -8.01 5.91
CA PHE A 254 -1.11 -7.98 6.12
C PHE A 254 -0.66 -9.11 7.04
N GLY A 255 0.33 -9.89 6.61
CA GLY A 255 0.97 -10.92 7.42
C GLY A 255 0.23 -12.24 7.53
N GLU A 256 -0.89 -12.46 6.84
CA GLU A 256 -1.53 -13.78 6.76
C GLU A 256 -0.73 -14.73 5.85
N GLU A 257 -0.51 -15.96 6.30
CA GLU A 257 0.09 -17.01 5.47
C GLU A 257 -0.85 -17.44 4.34
N ILE A 258 -0.27 -17.81 3.19
CA ILE A 258 -1.01 -18.38 2.05
C ILE A 258 -1.35 -19.83 2.38
N THR A 259 -2.63 -20.11 2.63
CA THR A 259 -3.08 -21.48 2.85
C THR A 259 -3.25 -22.24 1.52
N PRO A 260 -3.25 -23.59 1.52
CA PRO A 260 -3.57 -24.37 0.32
C PRO A 260 -4.93 -24.03 -0.30
N LEU A 261 -5.93 -23.68 0.52
CA LEU A 261 -7.25 -23.23 0.05
C LEU A 261 -7.18 -21.89 -0.70
N ASP A 262 -6.31 -20.98 -0.26
CA ASP A 262 -6.10 -19.72 -0.97
C ASP A 262 -5.38 -19.94 -2.29
N GLN A 263 -4.48 -20.91 -2.38
CA GLN A 263 -3.83 -21.28 -3.65
C GLN A 263 -4.84 -21.86 -4.65
N ILE A 264 -5.77 -22.70 -4.18
CA ILE A 264 -6.87 -23.23 -5.01
C ILE A 264 -7.80 -22.10 -5.43
N TYR A 265 -8.21 -21.23 -4.50
CA TYR A 265 -9.00 -20.05 -4.80
C TYR A 265 -8.32 -19.17 -5.85
N TYR A 266 -7.01 -18.96 -5.70
CA TYR A 266 -6.20 -18.18 -6.61
C TYR A 266 -6.19 -18.77 -8.02
N ARG A 267 -5.88 -20.08 -8.15
CA ARG A 267 -5.86 -20.76 -9.45
C ARG A 267 -7.23 -20.81 -10.12
N VAL A 268 -8.25 -21.15 -9.37
CA VAL A 268 -9.58 -21.38 -9.95
C VAL A 268 -10.34 -20.09 -10.23
N PHE A 269 -10.20 -19.07 -9.38
CA PHE A 269 -11.07 -17.89 -9.43
C PHE A 269 -10.40 -16.61 -9.93
N ILE A 270 -9.08 -16.51 -9.80
CA ILE A 270 -8.33 -15.33 -10.23
C ILE A 270 -7.68 -15.56 -11.57
N GLU A 271 -7.18 -16.76 -11.85
CA GLU A 271 -6.55 -17.11 -13.12
C GLU A 271 -7.56 -17.37 -14.26
N GLN A 272 -8.82 -17.65 -13.93
CA GLN A 272 -9.87 -17.95 -14.93
C GLN A 272 -11.08 -17.01 -14.77
N PRO A 273 -11.02 -15.80 -15.35
CA PRO A 273 -12.07 -14.78 -15.17
C PRO A 273 -13.44 -15.10 -15.76
N TRP A 274 -13.60 -16.17 -16.53
CA TRP A 274 -14.86 -16.56 -17.19
C TRP A 274 -15.82 -17.32 -16.28
N ILE A 275 -15.41 -17.74 -15.09
CA ILE A 275 -16.25 -18.53 -14.18
C ILE A 275 -16.91 -17.60 -13.15
N GLU A 276 -17.69 -16.60 -13.60
CA GLU A 276 -18.37 -15.70 -12.66
C GLU A 276 -19.63 -16.28 -12.01
N ARG A 277 -20.36 -17.14 -12.67
CA ARG A 277 -21.64 -17.66 -12.16
C ARG A 277 -21.54 -18.75 -11.09
N PRO A 278 -20.60 -19.69 -11.10
CA PRO A 278 -20.39 -20.62 -10.00
C PRO A 278 -19.83 -19.96 -8.74
N LYS A 279 -19.15 -18.81 -8.86
CA LYS A 279 -18.48 -18.11 -7.76
C LYS A 279 -19.42 -17.68 -6.63
N ARG A 280 -20.65 -17.25 -6.94
CA ARG A 280 -21.65 -16.84 -5.92
C ARG A 280 -22.08 -18.00 -5.03
N LYS A 281 -22.36 -19.16 -5.62
CA LYS A 281 -22.77 -20.36 -4.87
C LYS A 281 -21.66 -20.92 -4.01
N LEU A 282 -20.43 -20.99 -4.55
CA LEU A 282 -19.29 -21.51 -3.80
C LEU A 282 -18.84 -20.58 -2.67
N ARG A 283 -18.92 -19.25 -2.85
CA ARG A 283 -18.68 -18.28 -1.76
C ARG A 283 -19.68 -18.44 -0.62
N GLN A 284 -20.96 -18.71 -0.92
CA GLN A 284 -21.96 -19.02 0.12
C GLN A 284 -21.63 -20.31 0.86
N VAL A 285 -21.19 -21.36 0.16
CA VAL A 285 -20.78 -22.63 0.76
C VAL A 285 -19.53 -22.45 1.61
N LEU A 286 -18.48 -21.78 1.10
CA LEU A 286 -17.25 -21.53 1.84
C LEU A 286 -17.46 -20.62 3.05
N ARG A 287 -18.37 -19.63 2.99
CA ARG A 287 -18.75 -18.82 4.16
C ARG A 287 -19.50 -19.66 5.20
N ARG A 288 -20.36 -20.59 4.79
CA ARG A 288 -21.04 -21.52 5.70
C ARG A 288 -20.05 -22.48 6.37
N VAL A 289 -19.11 -23.02 5.61
CA VAL A 289 -18.07 -23.92 6.15
C VAL A 289 -17.11 -23.18 7.08
N LYS A 290 -16.69 -21.93 6.74
CA LYS A 290 -15.87 -21.12 7.67
C LYS A 290 -16.61 -20.67 8.92
N GLY A 291 -17.93 -20.49 8.85
CA GLY A 291 -18.76 -20.16 10.03
C GLY A 291 -19.03 -21.34 10.95
N THR A 292 -18.77 -22.57 10.50
CA THR A 292 -18.91 -23.80 11.31
C THR A 292 -17.60 -24.33 11.90
N LEU A 293 -16.45 -23.77 11.51
CA LEU A 293 -15.16 -24.09 12.14
C LEU A 293 -14.98 -23.22 13.40
N PRO A 294 -14.67 -23.80 14.56
CA PRO A 294 -14.37 -23.01 15.75
C PRO A 294 -13.20 -22.08 15.48
N ARG A 295 -13.31 -20.81 15.92
CA ARG A 295 -12.22 -19.85 15.84
C ARG A 295 -11.05 -20.40 16.67
N GLN A 296 -9.96 -20.79 16.01
CA GLN A 296 -8.71 -21.05 16.69
C GLN A 296 -8.23 -19.74 17.30
N GLY A 297 -8.42 -19.57 18.60
CA GLY A 297 -7.99 -18.37 19.30
C GLY A 297 -8.74 -18.05 20.60
N GLU A 298 -9.68 -18.88 21.04
CA GLU A 298 -10.23 -18.82 22.41
C GLU A 298 -9.78 -20.03 23.21
N ALA A 299 -8.51 -20.05 23.58
CA ALA A 299 -7.99 -20.84 24.69
C ALA A 299 -6.66 -20.22 25.15
N LEU A 300 -6.76 -19.48 26.30
CA LEU A 300 -5.71 -18.96 27.18
C LEU A 300 -4.79 -17.88 26.64
#